data_3bafe9d7e168468928aba15580de6ebc
#
_entry.id   3bafe9d7e168468928aba15580de6ebc
#
_cell.length_a   1.000
_cell.length_b   1.000
_cell.length_c   1.000
_cell.angle_alpha   90.00
_cell.angle_beta   90.00
_cell.angle_gamma   90.00
#
_symmetry.space_group_name_H-M   'P 1'
#
loop_
_entity.id
_entity.type
_entity.pdbx_description
1 polymer ?
#
loop_
_entity_poly.entity_id
_entity_poly.type
_entity_poly.pdbx_seq_one_letter_code
_entity_poly.pdbx_strand_id
1 'polypeptide(L)'
;HTELPWPRLFDDTHGTRCAGEIAAAKNDVCGVGVAPDAHIAAVRILSAPISDADEAAALNYGYQISDIYSCSWGPSDSGRSMDGPHGLVAKAMLNGIYNGRKGRGSLFVFAGGNGGSLDDQCNFDGYTNSIYTITIAAVDSSGHRPYYSEMCSAIIASAWSSGKNLSITTSNVRGQSNRTCTSVHGGTSAAAPLVAGVLALALEVRPELT
;
A
#
# COMPACT_ATOMS: atom_id res chain seq x y z
N HIS A 1 -20.57 9.28 7.55
CA HIS A 1 -19.13 9.51 7.61
C HIS A 1 -18.81 10.93 7.15
N THR A 2 -18.68 11.85 8.11
CA THR A 2 -18.40 13.29 7.88
C THR A 2 -16.99 13.66 8.32
N GLU A 3 -16.19 12.73 8.78
CA GLU A 3 -14.84 12.99 9.25
C GLU A 3 -13.82 12.86 8.12
N LEU A 4 -13.01 13.88 7.96
CA LEU A 4 -11.88 13.87 7.05
C LEU A 4 -10.83 12.86 7.56
N PRO A 5 -10.11 12.15 6.67
CA PRO A 5 -9.15 11.11 7.03
C PRO A 5 -7.80 11.69 7.49
N TRP A 6 -7.86 12.78 8.27
CA TRP A 6 -6.66 13.41 8.82
C TRP A 6 -5.98 12.50 9.85
N PRO A 7 -4.63 12.54 9.94
CA PRO A 7 -3.91 11.95 11.04
C PRO A 7 -4.46 12.43 12.40
N ARG A 8 -4.70 11.52 13.33
CA ARG A 8 -5.19 11.84 14.68
C ARG A 8 -4.13 11.64 15.74
N LEU A 9 -3.28 10.62 15.58
CA LEU A 9 -2.20 10.33 16.47
C LEU A 9 -0.92 11.02 15.98
N PHE A 10 0.00 11.27 16.90
CA PHE A 10 1.28 11.89 16.56
C PHE A 10 2.10 11.07 15.57
N ASP A 11 1.95 9.76 15.57
CA ASP A 11 2.63 8.78 14.74
C ASP A 11 1.83 8.30 13.51
N ASP A 12 0.65 8.86 13.27
CA ASP A 12 -0.17 8.57 12.07
C ASP A 12 0.48 9.15 10.79
N THR A 13 1.71 8.75 10.49
CA THR A 13 2.49 9.29 9.35
C THR A 13 2.52 8.37 8.15
N HIS A 14 2.39 7.07 8.37
CA HIS A 14 2.66 6.03 7.39
C HIS A 14 1.79 6.18 6.12
N GLY A 15 0.47 6.29 6.25
CA GLY A 15 -0.42 6.45 5.10
C GLY A 15 -0.19 7.73 4.29
N THR A 16 0.19 8.85 4.96
CA THR A 16 0.56 10.10 4.28
C THR A 16 1.84 9.91 3.44
N ARG A 17 2.81 9.15 3.94
CA ARG A 17 4.05 8.83 3.22
C ARG A 17 3.77 7.98 2.00
N CYS A 18 2.98 6.91 2.14
CA CYS A 18 2.55 6.06 1.03
C CYS A 18 1.78 6.85 -0.04
N ALA A 19 0.84 7.70 0.37
CA ALA A 19 0.07 8.54 -0.56
C ALA A 19 0.96 9.52 -1.33
N GLY A 20 1.99 10.05 -0.68
CA GLY A 20 2.97 10.94 -1.32
C GLY A 20 3.78 10.26 -2.40
N GLU A 21 4.15 9.00 -2.21
CA GLU A 21 4.84 8.21 -3.25
C GLU A 21 3.95 7.97 -4.48
N ILE A 22 2.66 7.77 -4.27
CA ILE A 22 1.70 7.58 -5.36
C ILE A 22 1.48 8.89 -6.12
N ALA A 23 1.10 9.97 -5.42
CA ALA A 23 0.49 11.13 -6.04
C ALA A 23 0.87 12.48 -5.41
N ALA A 24 2.05 12.63 -4.79
CA ALA A 24 2.49 13.95 -4.42
C ALA A 24 2.55 14.85 -5.65
N ALA A 25 1.84 15.96 -5.61
CA ALA A 25 1.78 16.92 -6.71
C ALA A 25 3.18 17.43 -7.08
N LYS A 26 3.36 17.82 -8.33
CA LYS A 26 4.60 18.37 -8.84
C LYS A 26 5.03 19.57 -8.01
N ASN A 27 6.24 19.54 -7.48
CA ASN A 27 6.77 20.54 -6.56
C ASN A 27 8.31 20.58 -6.64
N ASP A 28 8.91 21.56 -5.96
CA ASP A 28 10.37 21.79 -5.91
C ASP A 28 10.95 21.62 -4.49
N VAL A 29 10.20 21.07 -3.55
CA VAL A 29 10.60 20.98 -2.13
C VAL A 29 10.68 19.55 -1.60
N CYS A 30 10.03 18.59 -2.27
CA CYS A 30 9.95 17.20 -1.84
C CYS A 30 9.91 16.27 -3.06
N GLY A 31 9.77 14.95 -2.82
CA GLY A 31 9.52 14.00 -3.87
C GLY A 31 8.21 14.29 -4.62
N VAL A 32 8.18 13.98 -5.90
CA VAL A 32 6.98 14.00 -6.73
C VAL A 32 6.44 12.57 -6.81
N GLY A 33 5.14 12.39 -6.68
CA GLY A 33 4.50 11.08 -6.81
C GLY A 33 4.70 10.48 -8.20
N VAL A 34 4.63 9.16 -8.29
CA VAL A 34 4.74 8.45 -9.59
C VAL A 34 3.61 8.88 -10.54
N ALA A 35 2.41 9.11 -10.02
CA ALA A 35 1.24 9.61 -10.75
C ALA A 35 0.75 10.93 -10.10
N PRO A 36 1.44 12.06 -10.32
CA PRO A 36 1.21 13.31 -9.58
C PRO A 36 -0.14 13.95 -9.82
N ASP A 37 -0.80 13.59 -10.90
CA ASP A 37 -2.14 14.07 -11.26
C ASP A 37 -3.26 13.10 -10.85
N ALA A 38 -2.92 11.96 -10.22
CA ALA A 38 -3.91 11.02 -9.72
C ALA A 38 -4.67 11.57 -8.50
N HIS A 39 -5.96 11.24 -8.41
CA HIS A 39 -6.76 11.56 -7.24
C HIS A 39 -6.57 10.54 -6.13
N ILE A 40 -6.39 11.00 -4.90
CA ILE A 40 -6.25 10.17 -3.72
C ILE A 40 -7.54 10.21 -2.90
N ALA A 41 -8.13 9.02 -2.68
CA ALA A 41 -9.11 8.79 -1.63
C ALA A 41 -8.41 8.17 -0.42
N ALA A 42 -8.46 8.82 0.73
CA ALA A 42 -7.80 8.32 1.92
C ALA A 42 -8.81 7.65 2.86
N VAL A 43 -8.44 6.46 3.35
CA VAL A 43 -9.22 5.73 4.37
C VAL A 43 -8.28 5.44 5.54
N ARG A 44 -8.58 6.05 6.70
CA ARG A 44 -7.75 5.90 7.90
C ARG A 44 -8.26 4.73 8.74
N ILE A 45 -7.55 3.62 8.72
CA ILE A 45 -7.94 2.38 9.43
C ILE A 45 -6.91 1.89 10.45
N LEU A 46 -5.69 2.43 10.48
CA LEU A 46 -4.59 1.91 11.29
C LEU A 46 -4.29 2.72 12.56
N SER A 47 -5.09 3.75 12.89
CA SER A 47 -4.89 4.57 14.09
C SER A 47 -5.40 3.92 15.39
N ALA A 48 -6.13 2.81 15.30
CA ALA A 48 -6.65 2.03 16.42
C ALA A 48 -6.94 0.59 15.95
N PRO A 49 -7.12 -0.37 16.86
CA PRO A 49 -7.65 -1.68 16.50
C PRO A 49 -8.96 -1.55 15.71
N ILE A 50 -9.10 -2.32 14.66
CA ILE A 50 -10.26 -2.31 13.78
C ILE A 50 -10.99 -3.66 13.86
N SER A 51 -12.28 -3.65 13.55
CA SER A 51 -13.07 -4.88 13.37
C SER A 51 -13.04 -5.33 11.91
N ASP A 52 -13.37 -6.60 11.65
CA ASP A 52 -13.56 -7.12 10.29
C ASP A 52 -14.57 -6.27 9.49
N ALA A 53 -15.57 -5.69 10.15
CA ALA A 53 -16.54 -4.82 9.51
C ALA A 53 -15.92 -3.49 9.05
N ASP A 54 -15.03 -2.89 9.86
CA ASP A 54 -14.32 -1.67 9.51
C ASP A 54 -13.35 -1.92 8.36
N GLU A 55 -12.63 -3.03 8.41
CA GLU A 55 -11.69 -3.43 7.36
C GLU A 55 -12.43 -3.72 6.05
N ALA A 56 -13.50 -4.50 6.09
CA ALA A 56 -14.34 -4.78 4.93
C ALA A 56 -14.92 -3.50 4.33
N ALA A 57 -15.38 -2.56 5.18
CA ALA A 57 -15.86 -1.26 4.73
C ALA A 57 -14.75 -0.43 4.04
N ALA A 58 -13.52 -0.48 4.56
CA ALA A 58 -12.37 0.22 3.98
C ALA A 58 -11.98 -0.36 2.61
N LEU A 59 -11.85 -1.68 2.50
CA LEU A 59 -11.50 -2.38 1.25
C LEU A 59 -12.62 -2.33 0.19
N ASN A 60 -13.81 -1.91 0.57
CA ASN A 60 -14.96 -1.76 -0.32
C ASN A 60 -15.38 -0.29 -0.51
N TYR A 61 -14.67 0.65 0.13
CA TYR A 61 -15.03 2.06 0.08
C TYR A 61 -14.84 2.64 -1.33
N GLY A 62 -15.94 3.11 -1.90
CA GLY A 62 -15.92 3.73 -3.22
C GLY A 62 -15.52 2.79 -4.37
N TYR A 63 -15.76 1.48 -4.27
CA TYR A 63 -15.31 0.47 -5.25
C TYR A 63 -15.75 0.74 -6.71
N GLN A 64 -16.76 1.58 -6.91
CA GLN A 64 -17.21 1.99 -8.25
C GLN A 64 -16.38 3.14 -8.84
N ILE A 65 -15.67 3.89 -7.99
CA ILE A 65 -14.91 5.09 -8.38
C ILE A 65 -13.43 4.98 -8.06
N SER A 66 -13.04 4.10 -7.13
CA SER A 66 -11.65 3.84 -6.77
C SER A 66 -11.11 2.73 -7.66
N ASP A 67 -10.10 3.04 -8.47
CA ASP A 67 -9.49 2.08 -9.38
C ASP A 67 -8.53 1.15 -8.64
N ILE A 68 -7.73 1.71 -7.71
CA ILE A 68 -6.62 1.02 -7.05
C ILE A 68 -6.73 1.21 -5.55
N TYR A 69 -6.59 0.12 -4.79
CA TYR A 69 -6.42 0.10 -3.34
C TYR A 69 -4.96 -0.20 -3.02
N SER A 70 -4.26 0.77 -2.45
CA SER A 70 -2.87 0.60 -2.02
C SER A 70 -2.84 0.24 -0.54
N CYS A 71 -2.42 -0.98 -0.23
CA CYS A 71 -2.50 -1.61 1.08
C CYS A 71 -1.09 -1.94 1.59
N SER A 72 -0.50 -1.02 2.35
CA SER A 72 0.82 -1.22 2.98
C SER A 72 0.68 -1.68 4.42
N TRP A 73 -0.11 -2.72 4.65
CA TRP A 73 -0.41 -3.32 5.93
C TRP A 73 -0.82 -4.79 5.72
N GLY A 74 -0.85 -5.58 6.78
CA GLY A 74 -1.21 -6.98 6.75
C GLY A 74 -1.12 -7.62 8.14
N PRO A 75 -1.17 -8.96 8.22
CA PRO A 75 -0.90 -9.70 9.44
C PRO A 75 0.49 -9.44 10.02
N SER A 76 0.77 -10.01 11.19
CA SER A 76 2.05 -9.85 11.88
C SER A 76 3.18 -10.55 11.13
N ASP A 77 4.24 -9.82 10.80
CA ASP A 77 5.48 -10.29 10.16
C ASP A 77 6.42 -11.00 11.16
N SER A 78 5.88 -11.99 11.89
CA SER A 78 6.59 -12.63 13.00
C SER A 78 7.25 -13.97 12.66
N GLY A 79 6.96 -14.54 11.49
CA GLY A 79 7.35 -15.90 11.10
C GLY A 79 6.65 -17.01 11.92
N ARG A 80 5.57 -16.67 12.65
CA ARG A 80 4.91 -17.60 13.60
C ARG A 80 3.39 -17.62 13.49
N SER A 81 2.81 -16.81 12.60
CA SER A 81 1.36 -16.70 12.44
C SER A 81 0.98 -16.86 10.97
N MET A 82 -0.19 -17.44 10.76
CA MET A 82 -0.88 -17.44 9.46
C MET A 82 -2.20 -16.72 9.68
N ASP A 83 -2.45 -15.73 8.87
CA ASP A 83 -3.70 -14.97 8.93
C ASP A 83 -4.04 -14.42 7.53
N GLY A 84 -5.26 -13.90 7.35
CA GLY A 84 -5.70 -13.40 6.07
C GLY A 84 -7.15 -12.92 6.08
N PRO A 85 -7.68 -12.47 4.94
CA PRO A 85 -9.03 -11.96 4.85
C PRO A 85 -10.06 -13.07 5.13
N HIS A 86 -10.89 -12.89 6.13
CA HIS A 86 -11.97 -13.82 6.49
C HIS A 86 -13.34 -13.16 6.33
N GLY A 87 -14.40 -13.97 6.30
CA GLY A 87 -15.78 -13.54 6.43
C GLY A 87 -16.17 -12.33 5.57
N LEU A 88 -16.40 -11.19 6.19
CA LEU A 88 -16.79 -9.94 5.53
C LEU A 88 -15.65 -9.35 4.71
N VAL A 89 -14.41 -9.44 5.18
CA VAL A 89 -13.23 -8.89 4.50
C VAL A 89 -13.02 -9.60 3.15
N ALA A 90 -13.05 -10.93 3.14
CA ALA A 90 -12.95 -11.71 1.90
C ALA A 90 -14.08 -11.36 0.91
N LYS A 91 -15.31 -11.18 1.40
CA LYS A 91 -16.46 -10.78 0.56
C LYS A 91 -16.29 -9.37 -0.01
N ALA A 92 -15.74 -8.43 0.76
CA ALA A 92 -15.47 -7.07 0.31
C ALA A 92 -14.43 -7.06 -0.81
N MET A 93 -13.35 -7.82 -0.68
CA MET A 93 -12.35 -7.97 -1.74
C MET A 93 -12.97 -8.58 -3.01
N LEU A 94 -13.72 -9.66 -2.89
CA LEU A 94 -14.42 -10.27 -4.03
C LEU A 94 -15.39 -9.31 -4.70
N ASN A 95 -16.12 -8.50 -3.92
CA ASN A 95 -16.97 -7.45 -4.49
C ASN A 95 -16.15 -6.43 -5.30
N GLY A 96 -15.00 -6.00 -4.79
CA GLY A 96 -14.09 -5.13 -5.54
C GLY A 96 -13.61 -5.75 -6.85
N ILE A 97 -13.22 -7.02 -6.82
CA ILE A 97 -12.74 -7.76 -8.00
C ILE A 97 -13.83 -7.91 -9.07
N TYR A 98 -15.05 -8.30 -8.67
CA TYR A 98 -16.09 -8.59 -9.66
C TYR A 98 -16.92 -7.36 -10.06
N ASN A 99 -17.12 -6.43 -9.15
CA ASN A 99 -18.03 -5.30 -9.35
C ASN A 99 -17.33 -3.94 -9.35
N GLY A 100 -16.06 -3.88 -8.94
CA GLY A 100 -15.27 -2.65 -8.93
C GLY A 100 -15.07 -2.07 -10.32
N ARG A 101 -14.80 -0.75 -10.40
CA ARG A 101 -14.54 -0.07 -11.68
C ARG A 101 -15.61 -0.37 -12.73
N LYS A 102 -16.86 -0.42 -12.30
CA LYS A 102 -18.01 -0.75 -13.17
C LYS A 102 -17.90 -2.14 -13.85
N GLY A 103 -17.42 -3.13 -13.10
CA GLY A 103 -17.27 -4.52 -13.53
C GLY A 103 -15.93 -4.86 -14.18
N ARG A 104 -14.96 -3.92 -14.21
CA ARG A 104 -13.59 -4.19 -14.69
C ARG A 104 -12.70 -4.77 -13.59
N GLY A 105 -13.12 -4.65 -12.34
CA GLY A 105 -12.38 -5.07 -11.15
C GLY A 105 -11.47 -3.99 -10.60
N SER A 106 -11.53 -3.79 -9.28
CA SER A 106 -10.57 -2.96 -8.55
C SER A 106 -9.24 -3.68 -8.42
N LEU A 107 -8.13 -2.93 -8.45
CA LEU A 107 -6.79 -3.47 -8.25
C LEU A 107 -6.40 -3.33 -6.78
N PHE A 108 -6.04 -4.44 -6.14
CA PHE A 108 -5.56 -4.47 -4.76
C PHE A 108 -4.04 -4.67 -4.75
N VAL A 109 -3.28 -3.65 -4.41
CA VAL A 109 -1.81 -3.67 -4.33
C VAL A 109 -1.39 -3.82 -2.89
N PHE A 110 -0.72 -4.91 -2.55
CA PHE A 110 -0.28 -5.22 -1.20
C PHE A 110 1.24 -5.23 -1.07
N ALA A 111 1.72 -4.70 0.04
CA ALA A 111 3.11 -4.86 0.47
C ALA A 111 3.37 -6.32 0.84
N GLY A 112 4.52 -6.86 0.41
CA GLY A 112 4.85 -8.29 0.53
C GLY A 112 5.35 -8.73 1.91
N GLY A 113 5.36 -7.84 2.91
CA GLY A 113 5.80 -8.15 4.28
C GLY A 113 7.27 -7.81 4.57
N ASN A 114 7.57 -7.57 5.85
CA ASN A 114 8.88 -7.12 6.33
C ASN A 114 9.52 -8.09 7.34
N GLY A 115 9.02 -9.31 7.44
CA GLY A 115 9.52 -10.36 8.34
C GLY A 115 10.69 -11.18 7.80
N GLY A 116 11.32 -10.77 6.69
CA GLY A 116 12.38 -11.56 6.05
C GLY A 116 13.57 -11.90 6.96
N SER A 117 13.89 -11.06 7.94
CA SER A 117 14.93 -11.35 8.95
C SER A 117 14.48 -12.34 10.05
N LEU A 118 13.20 -12.64 10.12
CA LEU A 118 12.57 -13.60 11.03
C LEU A 118 12.18 -14.89 10.32
N ASP A 119 12.66 -15.08 9.08
CA ASP A 119 12.29 -16.18 8.20
C ASP A 119 10.79 -16.26 7.91
N ASP A 120 10.08 -15.13 8.00
CA ASP A 120 8.69 -15.04 7.58
C ASP A 120 8.58 -15.08 6.06
N GLN A 121 7.44 -15.58 5.61
CA GLN A 121 7.17 -15.75 4.19
C GLN A 121 5.76 -15.28 3.86
N CYS A 122 5.63 -14.46 2.86
CA CYS A 122 4.34 -13.95 2.38
C CYS A 122 3.37 -15.05 1.88
N ASN A 123 3.79 -16.29 1.81
CA ASN A 123 2.89 -17.44 1.62
C ASN A 123 1.92 -17.66 2.81
N PHE A 124 2.26 -17.19 4.00
CA PHE A 124 1.47 -17.35 5.22
C PHE A 124 0.53 -16.15 5.47
N ASP A 125 0.62 -15.12 4.65
CA ASP A 125 -0.27 -13.97 4.64
C ASP A 125 -1.32 -14.14 3.53
N GLY A 126 -2.58 -14.29 3.92
CA GLY A 126 -3.71 -14.52 3.01
C GLY A 126 -4.07 -13.32 2.14
N TYR A 127 -3.58 -12.11 2.45
CA TYR A 127 -3.71 -10.95 1.55
C TYR A 127 -2.68 -11.04 0.42
N THR A 128 -1.43 -11.33 0.74
CA THR A 128 -0.34 -11.36 -0.23
C THR A 128 -0.33 -12.62 -1.08
N ASN A 129 -0.73 -13.78 -0.55
CA ASN A 129 -0.78 -15.02 -1.32
C ASN A 129 -2.07 -15.20 -2.15
N SER A 130 -2.94 -14.21 -2.15
CA SER A 130 -4.21 -14.23 -2.87
C SER A 130 -3.99 -14.05 -4.39
N ILE A 131 -4.75 -14.77 -5.20
CA ILE A 131 -4.80 -14.54 -6.66
C ILE A 131 -5.47 -13.22 -7.03
N TYR A 132 -6.11 -12.55 -6.07
CA TYR A 132 -6.84 -11.29 -6.24
C TYR A 132 -6.01 -10.06 -5.90
N THR A 133 -4.75 -10.25 -5.49
CA THR A 133 -3.88 -9.15 -5.07
C THR A 133 -2.60 -9.10 -5.89
N ILE A 134 -2.07 -7.91 -6.01
CA ILE A 134 -0.80 -7.61 -6.67
C ILE A 134 0.23 -7.41 -5.55
N THR A 135 0.99 -8.45 -5.26
CA THR A 135 1.95 -8.48 -4.16
C THR A 135 3.31 -7.97 -4.59
N ILE A 136 3.83 -6.98 -3.86
CA ILE A 136 5.03 -6.24 -4.20
C ILE A 136 6.11 -6.42 -3.14
N ALA A 137 7.26 -6.94 -3.58
CA ALA A 137 8.48 -7.00 -2.78
C ALA A 137 9.31 -5.72 -2.88
N ALA A 138 10.27 -5.56 -1.97
CA ALA A 138 11.21 -4.45 -1.99
C ALA A 138 12.56 -4.84 -2.62
N VAL A 139 13.18 -3.86 -3.30
CA VAL A 139 14.59 -3.87 -3.69
C VAL A 139 15.27 -2.60 -3.23
N ASP A 140 16.54 -2.69 -2.86
CA ASP A 140 17.36 -1.54 -2.48
C ASP A 140 17.88 -0.78 -3.72
N SER A 141 18.59 0.31 -3.49
CA SER A 141 19.17 1.15 -4.54
C SER A 141 20.15 0.44 -5.49
N SER A 142 20.55 -0.79 -5.17
CA SER A 142 21.42 -1.64 -6.03
C SER A 142 20.64 -2.78 -6.68
N GLY A 143 19.32 -2.83 -6.51
CA GLY A 143 18.48 -3.89 -7.04
C GLY A 143 18.53 -5.21 -6.25
N HIS A 144 19.11 -5.21 -5.03
CA HIS A 144 19.15 -6.38 -4.18
C HIS A 144 17.96 -6.39 -3.21
N ARG A 145 17.57 -7.58 -2.80
CA ARG A 145 16.55 -7.77 -1.76
C ARG A 145 17.08 -7.23 -0.41
N PRO A 146 16.42 -6.27 0.23
CA PRO A 146 16.74 -5.86 1.59
C PRO A 146 16.47 -6.99 2.58
N TYR A 147 17.15 -6.98 3.74
CA TYR A 147 17.05 -8.03 4.76
C TYR A 147 15.64 -8.26 5.29
N TYR A 148 14.81 -7.22 5.31
CA TYR A 148 13.44 -7.28 5.80
C TYR A 148 12.45 -7.85 4.78
N SER A 149 12.71 -7.73 3.48
CA SER A 149 11.72 -8.11 2.46
C SER A 149 11.51 -9.63 2.45
N GLU A 150 10.27 -10.04 2.59
CA GLU A 150 9.87 -11.44 2.52
C GLU A 150 9.99 -12.01 1.11
N MET A 151 9.97 -13.32 1.03
CA MET A 151 10.02 -14.07 -0.23
C MET A 151 8.85 -15.04 -0.30
N CYS A 152 8.13 -15.03 -1.39
CA CYS A 152 7.15 -16.05 -1.70
C CYS A 152 6.84 -16.10 -3.20
N SER A 153 6.18 -17.17 -3.63
CA SER A 153 5.79 -17.37 -5.03
C SER A 153 4.67 -16.44 -5.50
N ALA A 154 4.00 -15.75 -4.58
CA ALA A 154 2.93 -14.80 -4.89
C ALA A 154 3.43 -13.40 -5.30
N ILE A 155 4.72 -13.11 -5.12
CA ILE A 155 5.29 -11.82 -5.53
C ILE A 155 5.23 -11.69 -7.05
N ILE A 156 4.53 -10.66 -7.51
CA ILE A 156 4.36 -10.35 -8.94
C ILE A 156 5.47 -9.43 -9.45
N ALA A 157 5.87 -8.47 -8.62
CA ALA A 157 6.90 -7.49 -8.95
C ALA A 157 7.64 -7.01 -7.71
N SER A 158 8.74 -6.27 -7.94
CA SER A 158 9.48 -5.57 -6.88
C SER A 158 9.67 -4.11 -7.26
N ALA A 159 9.68 -3.23 -6.26
CA ALA A 159 9.96 -1.81 -6.45
C ALA A 159 10.99 -1.30 -5.44
N TRP A 160 11.51 -0.12 -5.72
CA TRP A 160 12.53 0.52 -4.90
C TRP A 160 12.02 0.79 -3.48
N SER A 161 12.89 0.57 -2.52
CA SER A 161 12.63 0.89 -1.12
C SER A 161 13.94 1.13 -0.36
N SER A 162 13.87 1.19 0.98
CA SER A 162 15.04 1.43 1.82
C SER A 162 16.00 0.25 1.81
N GLY A 163 17.30 0.57 1.84
CA GLY A 163 18.41 -0.37 1.94
C GLY A 163 19.74 0.32 1.63
N LYS A 164 20.86 -0.27 2.01
CA LYS A 164 22.20 0.29 1.81
C LYS A 164 22.33 1.77 2.20
N ASN A 165 21.80 2.12 3.39
CA ASN A 165 21.82 3.50 3.94
C ASN A 165 21.02 4.54 3.14
N LEU A 166 20.20 4.12 2.18
CA LEU A 166 19.25 4.97 1.47
C LEU A 166 17.82 4.63 1.87
N SER A 167 16.96 5.62 1.79
CA SER A 167 15.52 5.50 2.08
C SER A 167 14.72 6.31 1.07
N ILE A 168 13.41 6.06 1.04
CA ILE A 168 12.51 6.80 0.15
C ILE A 168 12.24 8.19 0.72
N THR A 169 12.29 9.20 -0.16
CA THR A 169 11.87 10.56 0.15
C THR A 169 10.44 10.78 -0.31
N THR A 170 9.58 11.22 0.62
CA THR A 170 8.16 11.42 0.34
C THR A 170 7.55 12.48 1.25
N SER A 171 6.27 12.80 1.06
CA SER A 171 5.53 13.72 1.92
C SER A 171 5.42 13.20 3.36
N ASN A 172 5.23 14.10 4.32
CA ASN A 172 5.06 13.76 5.72
C ASN A 172 3.96 14.61 6.37
N VAL A 173 3.49 14.18 7.53
CA VAL A 173 2.49 14.89 8.31
C VAL A 173 3.07 16.20 8.83
N ARG A 174 2.33 17.29 8.65
CA ARG A 174 2.69 18.61 9.18
C ARG A 174 2.63 18.60 10.71
N GLY A 175 3.73 18.92 11.38
CA GLY A 175 3.80 19.05 12.83
C GLY A 175 4.71 18.05 13.55
N GLN A 176 5.18 16.98 12.92
CA GLN A 176 6.20 16.09 13.50
C GLN A 176 7.64 16.63 13.35
N SER A 177 7.84 17.48 12.41
CA SER A 177 9.01 18.35 12.23
C SER A 177 8.51 19.56 11.48
N ASN A 178 9.24 20.67 11.48
CA ASN A 178 8.94 21.79 10.59
C ASN A 178 9.04 21.43 9.09
N ARG A 179 9.12 20.15 8.78
CA ARG A 179 9.28 19.61 7.42
C ARG A 179 8.03 18.85 7.02
N THR A 180 7.51 19.17 5.87
CA THR A 180 6.43 18.44 5.20
C THR A 180 6.95 17.27 4.36
N CYS A 181 8.27 17.01 4.38
CA CYS A 181 8.97 15.92 3.75
C CYS A 181 9.66 15.02 4.76
N THR A 182 9.86 13.77 4.38
CA THR A 182 10.71 12.82 5.09
C THR A 182 11.63 12.11 4.10
N SER A 183 12.82 11.71 4.55
CA SER A 183 13.73 10.83 3.82
C SER A 183 14.01 9.55 4.61
N VAL A 184 13.07 9.15 5.47
CA VAL A 184 13.15 7.95 6.30
C VAL A 184 11.88 7.12 6.16
N HIS A 185 11.52 6.80 4.91
CA HIS A 185 10.44 5.88 4.60
C HIS A 185 10.99 4.64 3.88
N GLY A 186 10.42 3.47 4.14
CA GLY A 186 10.95 2.22 3.62
C GLY A 186 10.04 1.02 3.92
N GLY A 187 10.64 -0.16 3.90
CA GLY A 187 9.89 -1.42 3.97
C GLY A 187 9.21 -1.75 2.64
N THR A 188 8.58 -2.89 2.54
CA THR A 188 7.68 -3.21 1.43
C THR A 188 6.51 -2.23 1.36
N SER A 189 6.24 -1.54 2.47
CA SER A 189 5.28 -0.42 2.56
C SER A 189 5.58 0.75 1.63
N ALA A 190 6.84 0.99 1.27
CA ALA A 190 7.22 2.01 0.29
C ALA A 190 7.26 1.45 -1.14
N ALA A 191 7.54 0.17 -1.32
CA ALA A 191 7.56 -0.46 -2.63
C ALA A 191 6.16 -0.58 -3.27
N ALA A 192 5.16 -0.98 -2.50
CA ALA A 192 3.79 -1.16 -3.00
C ALA A 192 3.16 0.13 -3.54
N PRO A 193 3.25 1.29 -2.87
CA PRO A 193 2.73 2.56 -3.39
C PRO A 193 3.35 2.98 -4.72
N LEU A 194 4.65 2.75 -4.94
CA LEU A 194 5.29 3.06 -6.22
C LEU A 194 4.64 2.28 -7.36
N VAL A 195 4.37 0.99 -7.16
CA VAL A 195 3.66 0.16 -8.16
C VAL A 195 2.22 0.61 -8.33
N ALA A 196 1.52 0.98 -7.25
CA ALA A 196 0.18 1.55 -7.36
C ALA A 196 0.17 2.80 -8.25
N GLY A 197 1.17 3.68 -8.11
CA GLY A 197 1.36 4.83 -8.99
C GLY A 197 1.61 4.44 -10.45
N VAL A 198 2.44 3.44 -10.70
CA VAL A 198 2.69 2.92 -12.07
C VAL A 198 1.40 2.36 -12.68
N LEU A 199 0.62 1.62 -11.90
CA LEU A 199 -0.67 1.10 -12.35
C LEU A 199 -1.68 2.23 -12.64
N ALA A 200 -1.67 3.32 -11.85
CA ALA A 200 -2.49 4.49 -12.11
C ALA A 200 -2.16 5.11 -13.49
N LEU A 201 -0.88 5.29 -13.81
CA LEU A 201 -0.45 5.76 -15.13
C LEU A 201 -0.84 4.79 -16.24
N ALA A 202 -0.76 3.48 -16.01
CA ALA A 202 -1.21 2.48 -16.99
C ALA A 202 -2.71 2.57 -17.26
N LEU A 203 -3.51 2.76 -16.21
CA LEU A 203 -4.96 2.92 -16.34
C LEU A 203 -5.38 4.27 -16.95
N GLU A 204 -4.57 5.31 -16.79
CA GLU A 204 -4.80 6.58 -17.48
C GLU A 204 -4.74 6.40 -19.01
N VAL A 205 -3.75 5.65 -19.50
CA VAL A 205 -3.57 5.38 -20.93
C VAL A 205 -4.50 4.29 -21.45
N ARG A 206 -4.81 3.30 -20.61
CA ARG A 206 -5.62 2.12 -20.97
C ARG A 206 -6.67 1.83 -19.89
N PRO A 207 -7.70 2.69 -19.79
CA PRO A 207 -8.74 2.59 -18.75
C PRO A 207 -9.63 1.34 -18.86
N GLU A 208 -9.58 0.63 -19.98
CA GLU A 208 -10.32 -0.60 -20.21
C GLU A 208 -9.66 -1.86 -19.63
N LEU A 209 -8.40 -1.79 -19.20
CA LEU A 209 -7.71 -2.96 -18.61
C LEU A 209 -8.44 -3.48 -17.36
N THR A 210 -8.48 -4.78 -17.23
CA THR A 210 -9.11 -5.53 -16.13
C THR A 210 -8.04 -6.20 -15.28
#